data_f89042b47a6cd01bfcc228b4904c7857
#
_entry.id   f89042b47a6cd01bfcc228b4904c7857
#
_cell.length_a   1.000
_cell.length_b   1.000
_cell.length_c   1.000
_cell.angle_alpha   90.00
_cell.angle_beta   90.00
_cell.angle_gamma   90.00
#
_symmetry.space_group_name_H-M   'P 1'
#
loop_
_entity.id
_entity.type
_entity.pdbx_description
1 polymer ?
#
loop_
_entity_poly.entity_id
_entity_poly.type
_entity_poly.pdbx_seq_one_letter_code
_entity_poly.pdbx_strand_id
1 'polypeptide(L)'
;MTDPEQRLRRVLAAFVRQEFGTPIATIIGLTEIMIEDARRSQDDSLALDLDRIHSAGLLLQEQLGSLVNLATQGSFGVGEDFTVFKTKLRHDLRTPLNAVKGYSELIIEEARDTGREELLTDIAKVLAAAEQLLGHIDKLVGLTDASELSPSARPPLVGMPSPDQVGQIMRSIQPIMPKHRDHFLSGRILVVDDTEANRELLSRRLGRNGHVVHTANGGESALEAVTESEYDLILLDLMMPDMNGLEVLARLKEDVAVRHIPVIMISSLDEIDSIVRCIEAGAEDYIAKPFDPVLLAARIEASLERKRLRDREQAFTNQLKIEKGKSEALLLNILPETILKRIR
;
A
#
# COMPACT_ATOMS: atom_id res chain seq x y z
N MET A 1 -14.26 -45.30 -12.65
CA MET A 1 -12.93 -44.78 -12.24
C MET A 1 -13.03 -43.27 -12.29
N THR A 2 -13.02 -42.61 -11.13
CA THR A 2 -13.10 -41.15 -11.04
C THR A 2 -11.77 -40.56 -11.48
N ASP A 3 -11.81 -39.64 -12.44
CA ASP A 3 -10.71 -38.90 -13.01
C ASP A 3 -9.82 -38.30 -11.88
N PRO A 4 -8.51 -38.53 -11.89
CA PRO A 4 -7.56 -37.97 -10.90
C PRO A 4 -7.70 -36.45 -10.71
N GLU A 5 -8.02 -35.70 -11.78
CA GLU A 5 -8.29 -34.29 -11.73
C GLU A 5 -9.55 -33.95 -10.92
N GLN A 6 -10.62 -34.68 -11.04
CA GLN A 6 -11.84 -34.47 -10.23
C GLN A 6 -11.57 -34.71 -8.73
N ARG A 7 -10.69 -35.66 -8.42
CA ARG A 7 -10.28 -35.94 -7.04
C ARG A 7 -9.48 -34.77 -6.45
N LEU A 8 -8.51 -34.26 -7.20
CA LEU A 8 -7.68 -33.11 -6.80
C LEU A 8 -8.54 -31.85 -6.57
N ARG A 9 -9.47 -31.57 -7.49
CA ARG A 9 -10.41 -30.44 -7.38
C ARG A 9 -11.30 -30.52 -6.14
N ARG A 10 -11.81 -31.69 -5.79
CA ARG A 10 -12.61 -31.91 -4.57
C ARG A 10 -11.79 -31.69 -3.29
N VAL A 11 -10.56 -32.18 -3.28
CA VAL A 11 -9.64 -31.99 -2.15
C VAL A 11 -9.30 -30.52 -1.98
N LEU A 12 -9.01 -29.81 -3.07
CA LEU A 12 -8.72 -28.39 -3.06
C LEU A 12 -9.93 -27.57 -2.58
N ALA A 13 -11.13 -27.86 -3.08
CA ALA A 13 -12.35 -27.19 -2.65
C ALA A 13 -12.68 -27.46 -1.17
N ALA A 14 -12.43 -28.67 -0.67
CA ALA A 14 -12.61 -29.00 0.74
C ALA A 14 -11.58 -28.27 1.62
N PHE A 15 -10.31 -28.22 1.21
CA PHE A 15 -9.24 -27.50 1.88
C PHE A 15 -9.56 -26.00 1.96
N VAL A 16 -9.90 -25.38 0.84
CA VAL A 16 -10.25 -23.96 0.78
C VAL A 16 -11.44 -23.65 1.68
N ARG A 17 -12.48 -24.49 1.66
CA ARG A 17 -13.65 -24.30 2.53
C ARG A 17 -13.30 -24.39 4.02
N GLN A 18 -12.43 -25.31 4.40
CA GLN A 18 -12.05 -25.56 5.79
C GLN A 18 -11.09 -24.50 6.31
N GLU A 19 -10.00 -24.23 5.59
CA GLU A 19 -8.94 -23.34 6.04
C GLU A 19 -9.34 -21.85 5.99
N PHE A 20 -10.21 -21.47 5.05
CA PHE A 20 -10.66 -20.09 4.89
C PHE A 20 -12.00 -19.83 5.59
N GLY A 21 -12.88 -20.84 5.67
CA GLY A 21 -14.22 -20.66 6.23
C GLY A 21 -14.22 -20.26 7.70
N THR A 22 -13.38 -20.91 8.53
CA THR A 22 -13.30 -20.64 9.96
C THR A 22 -12.82 -19.24 10.29
N PRO A 23 -11.69 -18.74 9.73
CA PRO A 23 -11.26 -17.37 9.99
C PRO A 23 -12.27 -16.31 9.49
N ILE A 24 -12.89 -16.52 8.34
CA ILE A 24 -13.92 -15.59 7.82
C ILE A 24 -15.13 -15.55 8.76
N ALA A 25 -15.62 -16.71 9.23
CA ALA A 25 -16.71 -16.77 10.19
C ALA A 25 -16.36 -16.08 11.53
N THR A 26 -15.10 -16.18 11.96
CA THR A 26 -14.60 -15.47 13.15
C THR A 26 -14.62 -13.95 12.96
N ILE A 27 -14.17 -13.45 11.81
CA ILE A 27 -14.22 -12.02 11.47
C ILE A 27 -15.65 -11.52 11.52
N ILE A 28 -16.58 -12.18 10.80
CA ILE A 28 -17.98 -11.78 10.72
C ILE A 28 -18.64 -11.83 12.10
N GLY A 29 -18.53 -12.95 12.81
CA GLY A 29 -19.24 -13.14 14.09
C GLY A 29 -18.74 -12.20 15.22
N LEU A 30 -17.43 -11.99 15.33
CA LEU A 30 -16.91 -11.07 16.34
C LEU A 30 -17.27 -9.61 16.02
N THR A 31 -17.18 -9.20 14.76
CA THR A 31 -17.54 -7.83 14.37
C THR A 31 -19.03 -7.56 14.56
N GLU A 32 -19.91 -8.54 14.32
CA GLU A 32 -21.35 -8.41 14.58
C GLU A 32 -21.65 -8.11 16.05
N ILE A 33 -21.01 -8.86 16.97
CA ILE A 33 -21.15 -8.65 18.40
C ILE A 33 -20.63 -7.26 18.82
N MET A 34 -19.43 -6.89 18.35
CA MET A 34 -18.83 -5.60 18.67
C MET A 34 -19.63 -4.42 18.12
N ILE A 35 -20.28 -4.55 16.95
CA ILE A 35 -21.18 -3.54 16.38
C ILE A 35 -22.38 -3.31 17.29
N GLU A 36 -22.99 -4.40 17.80
CA GLU A 36 -24.11 -4.28 18.73
C GLU A 36 -23.70 -3.56 20.02
N ASP A 37 -22.52 -3.86 20.57
CA ASP A 37 -22.00 -3.23 21.77
C ASP A 37 -21.64 -1.75 21.55
N ALA A 38 -21.02 -1.41 20.40
CA ALA A 38 -20.74 -0.04 20.02
C ALA A 38 -22.02 0.80 19.89
N ARG A 39 -23.07 0.25 19.26
CA ARG A 39 -24.36 0.91 19.12
C ARG A 39 -25.05 1.10 20.47
N ARG A 40 -24.97 0.13 21.39
CA ARG A 40 -25.51 0.27 22.78
C ARG A 40 -24.79 1.36 23.56
N SER A 41 -23.48 1.52 23.36
CA SER A 41 -22.65 2.56 24.00
C SER A 41 -22.71 3.91 23.29
N GLN A 42 -23.49 4.04 22.22
CA GLN A 42 -23.60 5.26 21.39
C GLN A 42 -22.25 5.72 20.80
N ASP A 43 -21.37 4.76 20.49
CA ASP A 43 -20.09 5.01 19.83
C ASP A 43 -20.23 4.81 18.32
N ASP A 44 -20.79 5.83 17.66
CA ASP A 44 -21.11 5.77 16.23
C ASP A 44 -19.84 5.64 15.36
N SER A 45 -18.71 6.20 15.81
CA SER A 45 -17.44 6.10 15.09
C SER A 45 -16.92 4.66 15.08
N LEU A 46 -16.91 4.02 16.25
CA LEU A 46 -16.50 2.63 16.38
C LEU A 46 -17.45 1.69 15.61
N ALA A 47 -18.78 1.93 15.73
CA ALA A 47 -19.77 1.14 15.00
C ALA A 47 -19.54 1.20 13.49
N LEU A 48 -19.21 2.37 12.94
CA LEU A 48 -18.93 2.55 11.50
C LEU A 48 -17.67 1.79 11.06
N ASP A 49 -16.61 1.83 11.84
CA ASP A 49 -15.36 1.13 11.51
C ASP A 49 -15.54 -0.40 11.60
N LEU A 50 -16.30 -0.87 12.58
CA LEU A 50 -16.68 -2.29 12.71
C LEU A 50 -17.62 -2.74 11.57
N ASP A 51 -18.59 -1.92 11.15
CA ASP A 51 -19.44 -2.19 9.98
C ASP A 51 -18.61 -2.37 8.69
N ARG A 52 -17.52 -1.64 8.55
CA ARG A 52 -16.59 -1.81 7.41
C ARG A 52 -15.84 -3.13 7.45
N ILE A 53 -15.34 -3.52 8.64
CA ILE A 53 -14.71 -4.84 8.83
C ILE A 53 -15.71 -5.95 8.53
N HIS A 54 -16.93 -5.83 9.05
CA HIS A 54 -18.01 -6.80 8.85
C HIS A 54 -18.38 -6.94 7.36
N SER A 55 -18.55 -5.82 6.65
CA SER A 55 -18.83 -5.81 5.21
C SER A 55 -17.71 -6.45 4.39
N ALA A 56 -16.45 -6.19 4.75
CA ALA A 56 -15.31 -6.84 4.12
C ALA A 56 -15.29 -8.35 4.40
N GLY A 57 -15.69 -8.79 5.61
CA GLY A 57 -15.86 -10.19 5.97
C GLY A 57 -16.93 -10.90 5.11
N LEU A 58 -18.09 -10.25 4.90
CA LEU A 58 -19.15 -10.76 4.04
C LEU A 58 -18.70 -10.88 2.57
N LEU A 59 -17.96 -9.89 2.07
CA LEU A 59 -17.39 -9.93 0.72
C LEU A 59 -16.41 -11.10 0.56
N LEU A 60 -15.55 -11.35 1.56
CA LEU A 60 -14.67 -12.52 1.58
C LEU A 60 -15.44 -13.83 1.52
N GLN A 61 -16.54 -13.94 2.25
CA GLN A 61 -17.39 -15.12 2.26
C GLN A 61 -18.03 -15.38 0.89
N GLU A 62 -18.52 -14.33 0.22
CA GLU A 62 -19.10 -14.41 -1.12
C GLU A 62 -18.05 -14.84 -2.16
N GLN A 63 -16.87 -14.21 -2.13
CA GLN A 63 -15.76 -14.54 -3.03
C GLN A 63 -15.29 -15.97 -2.82
N LEU A 64 -15.17 -16.42 -1.56
CA LEU A 64 -14.84 -17.82 -1.25
C LEU A 64 -15.89 -18.79 -1.81
N GLY A 65 -17.17 -18.48 -1.67
CA GLY A 65 -18.27 -19.28 -2.25
C GLY A 65 -18.16 -19.40 -3.76
N SER A 66 -17.87 -18.30 -4.44
CA SER A 66 -17.66 -18.25 -5.89
C SER A 66 -16.47 -19.12 -6.33
N LEU A 67 -15.37 -19.08 -5.58
CA LEU A 67 -14.17 -19.88 -5.82
C LEU A 67 -14.41 -21.38 -5.67
N VAL A 68 -15.11 -21.78 -4.61
CA VAL A 68 -15.46 -23.18 -4.35
C VAL A 68 -16.37 -23.70 -5.46
N ASN A 69 -17.31 -22.88 -5.94
CA ASN A 69 -18.19 -23.24 -7.06
C ASN A 69 -17.42 -23.42 -8.37
N LEU A 70 -16.52 -22.50 -8.71
CA LEU A 70 -15.66 -22.59 -9.89
C LEU A 70 -14.77 -23.83 -9.84
N ALA A 71 -14.17 -24.12 -8.69
CA ALA A 71 -13.35 -25.31 -8.49
C ALA A 71 -14.16 -26.64 -8.67
N THR A 72 -15.45 -26.65 -8.34
CA THR A 72 -16.33 -27.83 -8.45
C THR A 72 -16.92 -28.00 -9.83
N GLN A 73 -17.22 -26.94 -10.57
CA GLN A 73 -17.89 -26.97 -11.88
C GLN A 73 -16.96 -27.27 -13.06
N GLY A 74 -15.67 -27.41 -12.87
CA GLY A 74 -14.74 -27.89 -13.90
C GLY A 74 -14.36 -26.89 -15.00
N SER A 75 -14.57 -25.59 -14.79
CA SER A 75 -14.30 -24.55 -15.78
C SER A 75 -12.81 -24.19 -15.92
N PHE A 76 -11.89 -24.86 -15.25
CA PHE A 76 -10.45 -24.62 -15.35
C PHE A 76 -9.75 -25.71 -16.17
N GLY A 77 -9.23 -25.32 -17.34
CA GLY A 77 -8.20 -26.04 -18.06
C GLY A 77 -6.83 -25.90 -17.38
N VAL A 78 -6.00 -26.95 -17.50
CA VAL A 78 -4.60 -26.90 -17.04
C VAL A 78 -3.83 -26.07 -18.08
N GLY A 79 -3.37 -24.83 -17.74
CA GLY A 79 -2.64 -23.96 -18.63
C GLY A 79 -2.66 -22.49 -18.26
N GLU A 80 -2.53 -21.58 -19.21
CA GLU A 80 -2.51 -20.11 -19.06
C GLU A 80 -3.69 -19.55 -18.26
N ASP A 81 -4.89 -20.15 -18.38
CA ASP A 81 -6.09 -19.76 -17.61
C ASP A 81 -5.90 -19.87 -16.09
N PHE A 82 -5.04 -20.79 -15.61
CA PHE A 82 -4.82 -21.01 -14.19
C PHE A 82 -3.94 -19.91 -13.56
N THR A 83 -2.99 -19.35 -14.30
CA THR A 83 -2.14 -18.26 -13.84
C THR A 83 -2.92 -16.94 -13.71
N VAL A 84 -3.77 -16.64 -14.69
CA VAL A 84 -4.69 -15.50 -14.65
C VAL A 84 -5.67 -15.63 -13.48
N PHE A 85 -6.22 -16.83 -13.27
CA PHE A 85 -7.10 -17.12 -12.13
C PHE A 85 -6.41 -16.88 -10.78
N LYS A 86 -5.16 -17.36 -10.60
CA LYS A 86 -4.38 -17.15 -9.39
C LYS A 86 -4.18 -15.66 -9.08
N THR A 87 -3.81 -14.89 -10.10
CA THR A 87 -3.55 -13.45 -9.95
C THR A 87 -4.82 -12.72 -9.54
N LYS A 88 -5.92 -13.01 -10.22
CA LYS A 88 -7.23 -12.44 -9.89
C LYS A 88 -7.69 -12.84 -8.50
N LEU A 89 -7.59 -14.13 -8.16
CA LEU A 89 -7.93 -14.66 -6.85
C LEU A 89 -7.16 -13.96 -5.73
N ARG A 90 -5.84 -13.84 -5.89
CA ARG A 90 -4.97 -13.15 -4.93
C ARG A 90 -5.38 -11.69 -4.76
N HIS A 91 -5.67 -11.00 -5.85
CA HIS A 91 -6.11 -9.60 -5.83
C HIS A 91 -7.47 -9.45 -5.14
N ASP A 92 -8.45 -10.24 -5.55
CA ASP A 92 -9.84 -10.13 -5.09
C ASP A 92 -9.96 -10.44 -3.58
N LEU A 93 -9.22 -11.44 -3.07
CA LEU A 93 -9.22 -11.76 -1.63
C LEU A 93 -8.35 -10.80 -0.80
N ARG A 94 -7.23 -10.30 -1.32
CA ARG A 94 -6.37 -9.39 -0.57
C ARG A 94 -7.01 -8.04 -0.31
N THR A 95 -7.79 -7.51 -1.25
CA THR A 95 -8.45 -6.21 -1.09
C THR A 95 -9.33 -6.13 0.16
N PRO A 96 -10.33 -7.00 0.36
CA PRO A 96 -11.13 -6.98 1.57
C PRO A 96 -10.34 -7.35 2.83
N LEU A 97 -9.32 -8.24 2.74
CA LEU A 97 -8.46 -8.57 3.89
C LEU A 97 -7.61 -7.38 4.34
N ASN A 98 -7.14 -6.55 3.42
CA ASN A 98 -6.42 -5.34 3.75
C ASN A 98 -7.33 -4.34 4.49
N ALA A 99 -8.60 -4.23 4.11
CA ALA A 99 -9.56 -3.42 4.84
C ALA A 99 -9.78 -3.97 6.26
N VAL A 100 -10.02 -5.28 6.42
CA VAL A 100 -10.15 -5.91 7.75
C VAL A 100 -8.93 -5.61 8.60
N LYS A 101 -7.72 -5.85 8.10
CA LYS A 101 -6.47 -5.61 8.83
C LYS A 101 -6.31 -4.14 9.20
N GLY A 102 -6.47 -3.24 8.25
CA GLY A 102 -6.25 -1.82 8.45
C GLY A 102 -7.20 -1.17 9.45
N TYR A 103 -8.52 -1.48 9.37
CA TYR A 103 -9.47 -0.98 10.35
C TYR A 103 -9.30 -1.64 11.73
N SER A 104 -8.92 -2.93 11.79
CA SER A 104 -8.60 -3.58 13.07
C SER A 104 -7.41 -2.92 13.77
N GLU A 105 -6.35 -2.58 13.03
CA GLU A 105 -5.19 -1.87 13.57
C GLU A 105 -5.55 -0.46 14.07
N LEU A 106 -6.40 0.28 13.35
CA LEU A 106 -6.90 1.58 13.80
C LEU A 106 -7.69 1.48 15.11
N ILE A 107 -8.62 0.51 15.21
CA ILE A 107 -9.41 0.28 16.42
C ILE A 107 -8.50 -0.12 17.58
N ILE A 108 -7.45 -0.95 17.35
CA ILE A 108 -6.48 -1.31 18.39
C ILE A 108 -5.74 -0.08 18.91
N GLU A 109 -5.28 0.81 18.03
CA GLU A 109 -4.61 2.05 18.42
C GLU A 109 -5.54 2.92 19.29
N GLU A 110 -6.78 3.10 18.85
CA GLU A 110 -7.77 3.91 19.56
C GLU A 110 -8.22 3.31 20.89
N ALA A 111 -8.39 1.99 20.94
CA ALA A 111 -8.75 1.26 22.15
C ALA A 111 -7.63 1.27 23.20
N ARG A 112 -6.36 1.27 22.78
CA ARG A 112 -5.21 1.45 23.68
C ARG A 112 -5.18 2.84 24.30
N ASP A 113 -5.43 3.88 23.51
CA ASP A 113 -5.44 5.27 23.99
C ASP A 113 -6.60 5.53 24.96
N THR A 114 -7.71 4.79 24.81
CA THR A 114 -8.91 4.92 25.64
C THR A 114 -9.03 3.88 26.76
N GLY A 115 -8.10 2.92 26.86
CA GLY A 115 -8.08 1.89 27.91
C GLY A 115 -9.19 0.83 27.83
N ARG A 116 -9.71 0.53 26.64
CA ARG A 116 -10.80 -0.44 26.39
C ARG A 116 -10.27 -1.86 26.21
N GLU A 117 -9.93 -2.55 27.30
CA GLU A 117 -9.26 -3.87 27.26
C GLU A 117 -10.11 -4.98 26.61
N GLU A 118 -11.42 -5.00 26.82
CA GLU A 118 -12.32 -6.00 26.21
C GLU A 118 -12.35 -5.88 24.68
N LEU A 119 -12.48 -4.64 24.17
CA LEU A 119 -12.43 -4.37 22.74
C LEU A 119 -11.08 -4.77 22.13
N LEU A 120 -9.97 -4.51 22.84
CA LEU A 120 -8.63 -4.91 22.40
C LEU A 120 -8.51 -6.43 22.23
N THR A 121 -9.12 -7.20 23.12
CA THR A 121 -9.07 -8.67 23.06
C THR A 121 -9.81 -9.21 21.84
N ASP A 122 -10.98 -8.69 21.53
CA ASP A 122 -11.82 -9.20 20.45
C ASP A 122 -11.34 -8.72 19.07
N ILE A 123 -10.93 -7.46 18.95
CA ILE A 123 -10.38 -6.96 17.71
C ILE A 123 -9.01 -7.60 17.37
N ALA A 124 -8.21 -7.96 18.37
CA ALA A 124 -6.97 -8.72 18.14
C ALA A 124 -7.25 -10.11 17.55
N LYS A 125 -8.35 -10.77 17.93
CA LYS A 125 -8.78 -12.03 17.32
C LYS A 125 -9.20 -11.85 15.86
N VAL A 126 -9.89 -10.75 15.55
CA VAL A 126 -10.24 -10.41 14.16
C VAL A 126 -8.99 -10.18 13.33
N LEU A 127 -8.02 -9.41 13.85
CA LEU A 127 -6.75 -9.18 13.18
C LEU A 127 -5.97 -10.48 12.94
N ALA A 128 -5.88 -11.35 13.95
CA ALA A 128 -5.22 -12.65 13.83
C ALA A 128 -5.88 -13.55 12.77
N ALA A 129 -7.22 -13.54 12.69
CA ALA A 129 -7.96 -14.28 11.67
C ALA A 129 -7.67 -13.74 10.25
N ALA A 130 -7.55 -12.42 10.08
CA ALA A 130 -7.17 -11.81 8.80
C ALA A 130 -5.74 -12.16 8.40
N GLU A 131 -4.79 -12.14 9.33
CA GLU A 131 -3.40 -12.54 9.09
C GLU A 131 -3.26 -14.02 8.74
N GLN A 132 -4.05 -14.88 9.38
CA GLN A 132 -4.12 -16.30 9.03
C GLN A 132 -4.60 -16.51 7.60
N LEU A 133 -5.64 -15.78 7.17
CA LEU A 133 -6.16 -15.83 5.79
C LEU A 133 -5.11 -15.37 4.77
N LEU A 134 -4.39 -14.27 5.06
CA LEU A 134 -3.29 -13.81 4.19
C LEU A 134 -2.20 -14.90 4.05
N GLY A 135 -1.83 -15.55 5.15
CA GLY A 135 -0.88 -16.67 5.13
C GLY A 135 -1.38 -17.88 4.33
N HIS A 136 -2.68 -18.16 4.34
CA HIS A 136 -3.27 -19.24 3.53
C HIS A 136 -3.28 -18.90 2.03
N ILE A 137 -3.54 -17.63 1.66
CA ILE A 137 -3.45 -17.15 0.27
C ILE A 137 -2.02 -17.32 -0.26
N ASP A 138 -1.04 -16.90 0.51
CA ASP A 138 0.38 -16.98 0.11
C ASP A 138 0.85 -18.43 -0.06
N LYS A 139 0.41 -19.33 0.82
CA LYS A 139 0.67 -20.77 0.70
C LYS A 139 0.02 -21.39 -0.55
N LEU A 140 -1.24 -21.05 -0.85
CA LEU A 140 -1.92 -21.53 -2.05
C LEU A 140 -1.21 -21.11 -3.34
N VAL A 141 -0.67 -19.90 -3.38
CA VAL A 141 0.10 -19.39 -4.51
C VAL A 141 1.46 -20.08 -4.61
N GLY A 142 2.18 -20.23 -3.49
CA GLY A 142 3.51 -20.84 -3.45
C GLY A 142 3.56 -22.34 -3.72
N LEU A 143 2.52 -23.10 -3.36
CA LEU A 143 2.44 -24.55 -3.62
C LEU A 143 2.39 -24.91 -5.11
N THR A 144 1.94 -23.99 -5.95
CA THR A 144 1.81 -24.18 -7.39
C THR A 144 3.06 -23.75 -8.17
N ASP A 145 3.87 -22.85 -7.65
CA ASP A 145 5.15 -22.46 -8.25
C ASP A 145 6.24 -23.55 -8.02
N ALA A 146 6.10 -24.34 -6.97
CA ALA A 146 7.00 -25.48 -6.68
C ALA A 146 6.83 -26.65 -7.67
N SER A 147 5.73 -26.75 -8.43
CA SER A 147 5.51 -27.83 -9.40
C SER A 147 6.18 -27.60 -10.75
N GLU A 148 6.66 -26.39 -11.05
CA GLU A 148 7.40 -26.07 -12.28
C GLU A 148 8.94 -26.16 -12.12
N LEU A 149 9.46 -26.37 -10.92
CA LEU A 149 10.88 -26.53 -10.68
C LEU A 149 11.28 -28.01 -10.81
N SER A 150 11.71 -28.40 -12.02
CA SER A 150 12.48 -29.61 -12.26
C SER A 150 13.69 -29.70 -11.30
N PRO A 151 14.03 -30.89 -10.75
CA PRO A 151 15.03 -31.01 -9.67
C PRO A 151 16.49 -30.92 -10.09
N SER A 152 16.82 -30.19 -11.14
CA SER A 152 18.19 -30.15 -11.66
C SER A 152 18.70 -28.76 -12.05
N ALA A 153 18.71 -27.79 -11.16
CA ALA A 153 19.65 -26.66 -11.22
C ALA A 153 19.44 -25.65 -10.08
N ARG A 154 19.95 -25.95 -8.90
CA ARG A 154 20.31 -24.89 -7.94
C ARG A 154 21.77 -25.10 -7.56
N PRO A 155 22.69 -24.16 -7.90
CA PRO A 155 23.96 -24.10 -7.22
C PRO A 155 23.72 -23.72 -5.77
N PRO A 156 24.48 -24.27 -4.79
CA PRO A 156 24.33 -23.89 -3.39
C PRO A 156 24.74 -22.44 -3.22
N LEU A 157 23.80 -21.59 -2.82
CA LEU A 157 24.08 -20.23 -2.35
C LEU A 157 24.81 -20.34 -1.00
N VAL A 158 26.14 -20.40 -1.08
CA VAL A 158 27.03 -20.32 0.08
C VAL A 158 26.98 -18.87 0.57
N GLY A 159 26.47 -18.66 1.79
CA GLY A 159 26.63 -17.40 2.51
C GLY A 159 25.37 -16.58 2.83
N MET A 160 24.16 -17.03 2.51
CA MET A 160 22.97 -16.37 3.04
C MET A 160 22.58 -16.91 4.42
N PRO A 161 22.32 -16.05 5.41
CA PRO A 161 21.84 -16.49 6.72
C PRO A 161 20.47 -17.16 6.57
N SER A 162 20.22 -18.22 7.36
CA SER A 162 18.93 -18.92 7.36
C SER A 162 17.79 -17.97 7.79
N PRO A 163 16.53 -18.24 7.40
CA PRO A 163 15.37 -17.45 7.84
C PRO A 163 15.31 -17.25 9.35
N ASP A 164 15.75 -18.25 10.14
CA ASP A 164 15.84 -18.15 11.60
C ASP A 164 16.95 -17.20 12.08
N GLN A 165 18.06 -17.12 11.37
CA GLN A 165 19.14 -16.17 11.67
C GLN A 165 18.74 -14.73 11.30
N VAL A 166 18.04 -14.53 10.19
CA VAL A 166 17.47 -13.23 9.82
C VAL A 166 16.44 -12.80 10.88
N GLY A 167 15.58 -13.70 11.34
CA GLY A 167 14.62 -13.45 12.41
C GLY A 167 15.28 -13.12 13.76
N GLN A 168 16.44 -13.72 14.08
CA GLN A 168 17.20 -13.38 15.28
C GLN A 168 17.92 -12.03 15.16
N ILE A 169 18.47 -11.70 14.00
CA ILE A 169 19.10 -10.40 13.73
C ILE A 169 18.01 -9.31 13.77
N MET A 170 16.83 -9.52 13.18
CA MET A 170 15.72 -8.58 13.24
C MET A 170 15.20 -8.36 14.67
N ARG A 171 15.19 -9.38 15.53
CA ARG A 171 14.81 -9.24 16.95
C ARG A 171 15.89 -8.56 17.81
N SER A 172 17.15 -8.62 17.41
CA SER A 172 18.25 -7.94 18.10
C SER A 172 18.41 -6.46 17.73
N ILE A 173 17.82 -6.04 16.59
CA ILE A 173 17.65 -4.65 16.26
C ILE A 173 16.44 -4.15 17.06
N GLN A 174 16.71 -3.68 18.30
CA GLN A 174 15.69 -2.90 19.00
C GLN A 174 15.27 -1.77 18.06
N PRO A 175 13.95 -1.56 17.82
CA PRO A 175 13.52 -0.40 17.08
C PRO A 175 14.08 0.81 17.81
N ILE A 176 14.95 1.55 17.14
CA ILE A 176 15.34 2.88 17.59
C ILE A 176 14.06 3.68 17.45
N MET A 177 13.23 3.65 18.49
CA MET A 177 12.11 4.57 18.61
C MET A 177 12.74 5.95 18.67
N PRO A 178 12.55 6.82 17.67
CA PRO A 178 12.96 8.20 17.81
C PRO A 178 12.23 8.80 19.02
N LYS A 179 12.97 9.15 20.05
CA LYS A 179 12.46 9.65 21.34
C LYS A 179 11.79 11.02 21.26
N HIS A 180 11.67 11.63 20.11
CA HIS A 180 11.00 12.91 19.91
C HIS A 180 10.05 12.86 18.72
N ARG A 181 8.77 12.67 19.01
CA ARG A 181 7.64 12.86 18.08
C ARG A 181 7.25 14.33 17.90
N ASP A 182 8.14 15.27 18.16
CA ASP A 182 7.77 16.69 18.25
C ASP A 182 7.77 17.45 16.91
N HIS A 183 8.11 16.81 15.79
CA HIS A 183 8.00 17.42 14.47
C HIS A 183 7.68 16.39 13.38
N PHE A 184 6.44 15.89 13.36
CA PHE A 184 5.93 15.29 12.12
C PHE A 184 5.93 16.38 11.04
N LEU A 185 6.63 16.10 9.95
CA LEU A 185 6.65 16.99 8.79
C LEU A 185 5.25 16.95 8.14
N SER A 186 4.36 17.85 8.56
CA SER A 186 3.06 18.01 7.89
C SER A 186 3.26 18.26 6.40
N GLY A 187 2.53 17.54 5.54
CA GLY A 187 2.54 17.70 4.10
C GLY A 187 1.15 17.54 3.53
N ARG A 188 0.92 18.07 2.32
CA ARG A 188 -0.30 17.86 1.56
C ARG A 188 -0.11 16.62 0.68
N ILE A 189 -0.88 15.56 0.95
CA ILE A 189 -0.74 14.24 0.31
C ILE A 189 -1.99 13.95 -0.51
N LEU A 190 -1.80 13.52 -1.77
CA LEU A 190 -2.86 12.98 -2.61
C LEU A 190 -2.83 11.45 -2.50
N VAL A 191 -3.94 10.84 -2.12
CA VAL A 191 -4.13 9.38 -2.08
C VAL A 191 -5.00 8.97 -3.27
N VAL A 192 -4.45 8.13 -4.13
CA VAL A 192 -5.11 7.64 -5.34
C VAL A 192 -5.28 6.13 -5.25
N ASP A 193 -6.52 5.66 -5.17
CA ASP A 193 -6.88 4.25 -5.06
C ASP A 193 -8.35 4.12 -5.53
N ASP A 194 -8.71 3.11 -6.29
CA ASP A 194 -10.08 2.94 -6.78
C ASP A 194 -11.05 2.50 -5.66
N THR A 195 -10.52 1.84 -4.64
CA THR A 195 -11.30 1.32 -3.51
C THR A 195 -11.52 2.40 -2.45
N GLU A 196 -12.78 2.77 -2.20
CA GLU A 196 -13.15 3.81 -1.22
C GLU A 196 -12.63 3.51 0.19
N ALA A 197 -12.72 2.24 0.64
CA ALA A 197 -12.24 1.81 1.95
C ALA A 197 -10.73 2.05 2.13
N ASN A 198 -9.92 1.82 1.09
CA ASN A 198 -8.48 2.09 1.13
C ASN A 198 -8.20 3.60 1.22
N ARG A 199 -8.91 4.40 0.42
CA ARG A 199 -8.76 5.86 0.45
C ARG A 199 -9.07 6.42 1.82
N GLU A 200 -10.16 5.97 2.42
CA GLU A 200 -10.57 6.43 3.74
C GLU A 200 -9.61 5.99 4.84
N LEU A 201 -9.19 4.71 4.81
CA LEU A 201 -8.20 4.17 5.75
C LEU A 201 -6.90 4.98 5.73
N LEU A 202 -6.35 5.22 4.53
CA LEU A 202 -5.14 6.02 4.35
C LEU A 202 -5.35 7.46 4.79
N SER A 203 -6.48 8.08 4.43
CA SER A 203 -6.80 9.46 4.81
C SER A 203 -6.87 9.64 6.32
N ARG A 204 -7.54 8.74 7.03
CA ARG A 204 -7.62 8.77 8.50
C ARG A 204 -6.26 8.59 9.14
N ARG A 205 -5.48 7.60 8.68
CA ARG A 205 -4.15 7.31 9.21
C ARG A 205 -3.18 8.47 9.01
N LEU A 206 -3.14 9.02 7.80
CA LEU A 206 -2.28 10.16 7.48
C LEU A 206 -2.73 11.46 8.17
N GLY A 207 -4.04 11.67 8.29
CA GLY A 207 -4.61 12.79 9.03
C GLY A 207 -4.23 12.75 10.52
N ARG A 208 -4.20 11.58 11.16
CA ARG A 208 -3.71 11.39 12.54
C ARG A 208 -2.23 11.76 12.69
N ASN A 209 -1.44 11.57 11.65
CA ASN A 209 -0.02 11.98 11.60
C ASN A 209 0.16 13.48 11.26
N GLY A 210 -0.94 14.26 11.17
CA GLY A 210 -0.89 15.70 10.93
C GLY A 210 -0.75 16.12 9.46
N HIS A 211 -0.97 15.20 8.50
CA HIS A 211 -0.97 15.53 7.07
C HIS A 211 -2.35 16.06 6.62
N VAL A 212 -2.34 16.92 5.60
CA VAL A 212 -3.55 17.30 4.87
C VAL A 212 -3.73 16.32 3.72
N VAL A 213 -4.82 15.57 3.70
CA VAL A 213 -5.03 14.49 2.74
C VAL A 213 -6.17 14.82 1.80
N HIS A 214 -5.91 14.71 0.50
CA HIS A 214 -6.92 14.70 -0.55
C HIS A 214 -6.96 13.30 -1.18
N THR A 215 -8.10 12.95 -1.76
CA THR A 215 -8.29 11.62 -2.36
C THR A 215 -8.76 11.74 -3.80
N ALA A 216 -8.33 10.79 -4.63
CA ALA A 216 -8.82 10.59 -5.99
C ALA A 216 -9.20 9.12 -6.19
N ASN A 217 -10.28 8.86 -6.90
CA ASN A 217 -10.84 7.52 -7.08
C ASN A 217 -10.33 6.79 -8.34
N GLY A 218 -9.35 7.38 -9.04
CA GLY A 218 -8.76 6.80 -10.24
C GLY A 218 -7.75 7.72 -10.90
N GLY A 219 -7.20 7.29 -12.04
CA GLY A 219 -6.12 7.99 -12.72
C GLY A 219 -6.53 9.36 -13.25
N GLU A 220 -7.71 9.49 -13.84
CA GLU A 220 -8.17 10.74 -14.45
C GLU A 220 -8.40 11.81 -13.38
N SER A 221 -9.12 11.47 -12.29
CA SER A 221 -9.33 12.37 -11.16
C SER A 221 -8.03 12.75 -10.42
N ALA A 222 -7.02 11.87 -10.44
CA ALA A 222 -5.70 12.18 -9.88
C ALA A 222 -4.97 13.22 -10.72
N LEU A 223 -5.01 13.11 -12.06
CA LEU A 223 -4.39 14.07 -12.98
C LEU A 223 -5.09 15.43 -12.93
N GLU A 224 -6.41 15.48 -12.79
CA GLU A 224 -7.16 16.71 -12.56
C GLU A 224 -6.75 17.36 -11.23
N ALA A 225 -6.71 16.60 -10.13
CA ALA A 225 -6.38 17.11 -8.81
C ALA A 225 -5.00 17.79 -8.74
N VAL A 226 -3.99 17.24 -9.43
CA VAL A 226 -2.63 17.83 -9.44
C VAL A 226 -2.53 19.11 -10.27
N THR A 227 -3.49 19.39 -11.14
CA THR A 227 -3.57 20.67 -11.85
C THR A 227 -4.26 21.76 -11.03
N GLU A 228 -5.15 21.35 -10.12
CA GLU A 228 -5.95 22.28 -9.30
C GLU A 228 -5.25 22.67 -8.00
N SER A 229 -4.38 21.80 -7.48
CA SER A 229 -3.75 21.98 -6.17
C SER A 229 -2.31 21.48 -6.15
N GLU A 230 -1.48 22.12 -5.33
CA GLU A 230 -0.10 21.67 -5.07
C GLU A 230 -0.09 20.53 -4.04
N TYR A 231 0.72 19.50 -4.30
CA TYR A 231 0.92 18.38 -3.40
C TYR A 231 2.40 18.19 -3.07
N ASP A 232 2.65 17.70 -1.84
CA ASP A 232 4.00 17.38 -1.38
C ASP A 232 4.36 15.92 -1.68
N LEU A 233 3.35 15.06 -1.84
CA LEU A 233 3.50 13.63 -2.10
C LEU A 233 2.23 13.07 -2.74
N ILE A 234 2.39 12.07 -3.61
CA ILE A 234 1.29 11.27 -4.15
C ILE A 234 1.49 9.82 -3.70
N LEU A 235 0.48 9.22 -3.08
CA LEU A 235 0.36 7.78 -2.87
C LEU A 235 -0.54 7.23 -3.97
N LEU A 236 -0.03 6.33 -4.82
CA LEU A 236 -0.68 5.91 -6.03
C LEU A 236 -0.81 4.39 -6.10
N ASP A 237 -2.04 3.90 -6.14
CA ASP A 237 -2.27 2.48 -6.39
C ASP A 237 -1.87 2.12 -7.82
N LEU A 238 -1.22 0.97 -7.96
CA LEU A 238 -0.82 0.42 -9.25
C LEU A 238 -2.02 -0.16 -10.02
N MET A 239 -2.91 -0.85 -9.31
CA MET A 239 -4.00 -1.63 -9.90
C MET A 239 -5.32 -0.87 -9.80
N MET A 240 -5.61 -0.07 -10.81
CA MET A 240 -6.88 0.67 -10.93
C MET A 240 -7.55 0.34 -12.26
N PRO A 241 -8.90 0.34 -12.33
CA PRO A 241 -9.64 0.21 -13.59
C PRO A 241 -9.38 1.42 -14.49
N ASP A 242 -9.59 1.27 -15.78
CA ASP A 242 -9.48 2.27 -16.85
C ASP A 242 -8.05 2.77 -17.10
N MET A 243 -7.43 3.45 -16.15
CA MET A 243 -6.05 3.94 -16.20
C MET A 243 -5.25 3.40 -15.02
N ASN A 244 -4.28 2.52 -15.29
CA ASN A 244 -3.44 1.94 -14.25
C ASN A 244 -2.43 2.95 -13.67
N GLY A 245 -1.92 2.67 -12.46
CA GLY A 245 -1.01 3.60 -11.78
C GLY A 245 0.29 3.89 -12.54
N LEU A 246 0.81 2.97 -13.36
CA LEU A 246 1.99 3.22 -14.19
C LEU A 246 1.71 4.27 -15.29
N GLU A 247 0.53 4.23 -15.90
CA GLU A 247 0.11 5.23 -16.89
C GLU A 247 -0.04 6.61 -16.25
N VAL A 248 -0.62 6.67 -15.06
CA VAL A 248 -0.72 7.92 -14.27
C VAL A 248 0.67 8.45 -13.96
N LEU A 249 1.57 7.59 -13.45
CA LEU A 249 2.95 7.94 -13.13
C LEU A 249 3.69 8.50 -14.36
N ALA A 250 3.58 7.83 -15.50
CA ALA A 250 4.22 8.28 -16.75
C ALA A 250 3.75 9.69 -17.12
N ARG A 251 2.44 9.95 -17.12
CA ARG A 251 1.88 11.29 -17.42
C ARG A 251 2.34 12.35 -16.42
N LEU A 252 2.38 12.03 -15.12
CA LEU A 252 2.90 12.94 -14.09
C LEU A 252 4.38 13.28 -14.31
N LYS A 253 5.20 12.32 -14.77
CA LYS A 253 6.63 12.55 -14.99
C LYS A 253 6.96 13.23 -16.33
N GLU A 254 6.06 13.14 -17.31
CA GLU A 254 6.15 13.89 -18.57
C GLU A 254 5.80 15.37 -18.39
N ASP A 255 4.89 15.71 -17.48
CA ASP A 255 4.46 17.09 -17.24
C ASP A 255 5.49 17.87 -16.41
N VAL A 256 6.07 18.91 -17.02
CA VAL A 256 7.09 19.77 -16.39
C VAL A 256 6.58 20.47 -15.13
N ALA A 257 5.28 20.77 -15.04
CA ALA A 257 4.69 21.47 -13.91
C ALA A 257 4.63 20.59 -12.66
N VAL A 258 4.34 19.29 -12.79
CA VAL A 258 4.06 18.38 -11.66
C VAL A 258 5.05 17.24 -11.51
N ARG A 259 5.97 17.01 -12.48
CA ARG A 259 6.96 15.92 -12.43
C ARG A 259 7.86 15.93 -11.20
N HIS A 260 7.99 17.09 -10.53
CA HIS A 260 8.80 17.25 -9.33
C HIS A 260 8.14 16.66 -8.08
N ILE A 261 6.84 16.37 -8.13
CA ILE A 261 6.10 15.77 -7.02
C ILE A 261 6.57 14.32 -6.87
N PRO A 262 7.02 13.91 -5.67
CA PRO A 262 7.37 12.52 -5.39
C PRO A 262 6.12 11.63 -5.44
N VAL A 263 6.26 10.44 -6.02
CA VAL A 263 5.20 9.44 -6.10
C VAL A 263 5.69 8.17 -5.43
N ILE A 264 4.94 7.70 -4.44
CA ILE A 264 5.12 6.37 -3.84
C ILE A 264 4.03 5.47 -4.41
N MET A 265 4.45 4.40 -5.07
CA MET A 265 3.52 3.39 -5.59
C MET A 265 3.08 2.46 -4.47
N ILE A 266 1.79 2.12 -4.45
CA ILE A 266 1.23 1.14 -3.52
C ILE A 266 0.61 0.02 -4.34
N SER A 267 0.93 -1.25 -4.06
CA SER A 267 0.36 -2.37 -4.81
C SER A 267 0.34 -3.67 -4.02
N SER A 268 -0.58 -4.56 -4.40
CA SER A 268 -0.64 -5.95 -3.92
C SER A 268 0.28 -6.90 -4.69
N LEU A 269 1.00 -6.41 -5.71
CA LEU A 269 1.96 -7.21 -6.48
C LEU A 269 3.33 -7.14 -5.81
N ASP A 270 3.82 -8.28 -5.35
CA ASP A 270 5.15 -8.43 -4.74
C ASP A 270 6.21 -8.88 -5.78
N GLU A 271 5.87 -8.85 -7.07
CA GLU A 271 6.79 -9.26 -8.12
C GLU A 271 7.89 -8.22 -8.31
N ILE A 272 9.13 -8.66 -8.21
CA ILE A 272 10.32 -7.80 -8.37
C ILE A 272 10.27 -7.01 -9.68
N ASP A 273 9.79 -7.62 -10.76
CA ASP A 273 9.67 -6.97 -12.07
C ASP A 273 8.71 -5.77 -12.05
N SER A 274 7.62 -5.83 -11.28
CA SER A 274 6.67 -4.73 -11.13
C SER A 274 7.28 -3.57 -10.34
N ILE A 275 8.05 -3.88 -9.30
CA ILE A 275 8.79 -2.87 -8.51
C ILE A 275 9.83 -2.17 -9.39
N VAL A 276 10.61 -2.92 -10.15
CA VAL A 276 11.64 -2.38 -11.07
C VAL A 276 10.99 -1.44 -12.08
N ARG A 277 9.89 -1.86 -12.72
CA ARG A 277 9.16 -1.00 -13.68
C ARG A 277 8.65 0.30 -13.05
N CYS A 278 8.15 0.27 -11.83
CA CYS A 278 7.70 1.48 -11.15
C CYS A 278 8.86 2.45 -10.91
N ILE A 279 10.01 1.95 -10.45
CA ILE A 279 11.19 2.78 -10.21
C ILE A 279 11.77 3.33 -11.53
N GLU A 280 11.86 2.51 -12.57
CA GLU A 280 12.30 2.94 -13.91
C GLU A 280 11.38 3.99 -14.52
N ALA A 281 10.07 3.91 -14.25
CA ALA A 281 9.07 4.92 -14.65
C ALA A 281 9.15 6.22 -13.84
N GLY A 282 10.01 6.28 -12.81
CA GLY A 282 10.27 7.49 -12.03
C GLY A 282 9.50 7.57 -10.71
N ALA A 283 8.98 6.46 -10.20
CA ALA A 283 8.49 6.41 -8.81
C ALA A 283 9.65 6.63 -7.84
N GLU A 284 9.39 7.36 -6.75
CA GLU A 284 10.40 7.61 -5.71
C GLU A 284 10.56 6.41 -4.79
N ASP A 285 9.47 5.68 -4.56
CA ASP A 285 9.46 4.47 -3.73
C ASP A 285 8.26 3.57 -4.09
N TYR A 286 8.24 2.38 -3.48
CA TYR A 286 7.20 1.37 -3.64
C TYR A 286 6.85 0.74 -2.29
N ILE A 287 5.57 0.50 -2.03
CA ILE A 287 5.06 -0.15 -0.82
C ILE A 287 4.10 -1.27 -1.20
N ALA A 288 4.41 -2.49 -0.73
CA ALA A 288 3.51 -3.63 -0.93
C ALA A 288 2.30 -3.58 0.00
N LYS A 289 1.11 -3.93 -0.51
CA LYS A 289 -0.10 -4.20 0.29
C LYS A 289 -0.10 -5.66 0.74
N PRO A 290 -0.40 -5.98 2.01
CA PRO A 290 -0.71 -5.07 3.12
C PRO A 290 0.55 -4.37 3.64
N PHE A 291 0.48 -3.08 3.85
CA PHE A 291 1.62 -2.31 4.36
C PHE A 291 1.60 -2.22 5.88
N ASP A 292 2.79 -2.28 6.47
CA ASP A 292 3.01 -1.96 7.87
C ASP A 292 2.85 -0.45 8.10
N PRO A 293 2.04 -0.01 9.09
CA PRO A 293 1.82 1.40 9.37
C PRO A 293 3.08 2.19 9.66
N VAL A 294 4.01 1.59 10.40
CA VAL A 294 5.28 2.24 10.77
C VAL A 294 6.18 2.41 9.55
N LEU A 295 6.22 1.38 8.69
CA LEU A 295 6.97 1.43 7.44
C LEU A 295 6.39 2.48 6.48
N LEU A 296 5.05 2.54 6.34
CA LEU A 296 4.38 3.55 5.52
C LEU A 296 4.72 4.96 6.01
N ALA A 297 4.59 5.22 7.32
CA ALA A 297 4.91 6.51 7.91
C ALA A 297 6.38 6.91 7.67
N ALA A 298 7.32 5.99 7.90
CA ALA A 298 8.75 6.22 7.71
C ALA A 298 9.10 6.56 6.25
N ARG A 299 8.50 5.88 5.26
CA ARG A 299 8.73 6.15 3.84
C ARG A 299 8.14 7.49 3.39
N ILE A 300 6.96 7.85 3.88
CA ILE A 300 6.33 9.15 3.63
C ILE A 300 7.20 10.26 4.19
N GLU A 301 7.65 10.15 5.45
CA GLU A 301 8.49 11.13 6.11
C GLU A 301 9.81 11.34 5.35
N ALA A 302 10.48 10.25 4.98
CA ALA A 302 11.70 10.30 4.19
C ALA A 302 11.51 10.96 2.82
N SER A 303 10.38 10.71 2.15
CA SER A 303 10.07 11.32 0.85
C SER A 303 9.77 12.81 0.98
N LEU A 304 8.99 13.22 1.98
CA LEU A 304 8.70 14.62 2.27
C LEU A 304 9.96 15.40 2.64
N GLU A 305 10.88 14.82 3.42
CA GLU A 305 12.15 15.43 3.75
C GLU A 305 13.02 15.65 2.51
N ARG A 306 13.16 14.63 1.66
CA ARG A 306 13.88 14.74 0.38
C ARG A 306 13.29 15.83 -0.52
N LYS A 307 11.96 15.92 -0.62
CA LYS A 307 11.30 16.99 -1.38
C LYS A 307 11.66 18.37 -0.82
N ARG A 308 11.53 18.57 0.49
CA ARG A 308 11.88 19.85 1.14
C ARG A 308 13.33 20.27 0.93
N LEU A 309 14.25 19.32 0.97
CA LEU A 309 15.65 19.59 0.69
C LEU A 309 15.86 20.05 -0.76
N ARG A 310 15.24 19.36 -1.72
CA ARG A 310 15.25 19.74 -3.14
C ARG A 310 14.65 21.14 -3.37
N ASP A 311 13.51 21.42 -2.76
CA ASP A 311 12.82 22.70 -2.89
C ASP A 311 13.69 23.86 -2.32
N ARG A 312 14.36 23.65 -1.17
CA ARG A 312 15.30 24.62 -0.59
C ARG A 312 16.50 24.87 -1.49
N GLU A 313 17.10 23.81 -2.02
CA GLU A 313 18.25 23.92 -2.93
C GLU A 313 17.86 24.69 -4.20
N GLN A 314 16.70 24.40 -4.77
CA GLN A 314 16.18 25.10 -5.94
C GLN A 314 15.93 26.59 -5.64
N ALA A 315 15.30 26.90 -4.51
CA ALA A 315 15.04 28.27 -4.08
C ALA A 315 16.35 29.04 -3.88
N PHE A 316 17.35 28.44 -3.23
CA PHE A 316 18.67 29.03 -3.03
C PHE A 316 19.41 29.29 -4.35
N THR A 317 19.37 28.31 -5.25
CA THR A 317 19.97 28.45 -6.58
C THR A 317 19.32 29.57 -7.39
N ASN A 318 18.00 29.70 -7.32
CA ASN A 318 17.28 30.78 -7.99
C ASN A 318 17.62 32.15 -7.39
N GLN A 319 17.72 32.23 -6.07
CA GLN A 319 18.12 33.47 -5.39
C GLN A 319 19.52 33.91 -5.79
N LEU A 320 20.48 32.96 -5.83
CA LEU A 320 21.85 33.25 -6.31
C LEU A 320 21.88 33.78 -7.74
N LYS A 321 21.06 33.19 -8.65
CA LYS A 321 20.95 33.66 -10.03
C LYS A 321 20.43 35.08 -10.10
N ILE A 322 19.42 35.43 -9.30
CA ILE A 322 18.86 36.80 -9.22
C ILE A 322 19.89 37.77 -8.68
N GLU A 323 20.59 37.41 -7.59
CA GLU A 323 21.62 38.23 -6.98
C GLU A 323 22.81 38.49 -7.93
N LYS A 324 23.26 37.42 -8.63
CA LYS A 324 24.29 37.51 -9.64
C LYS A 324 23.87 38.42 -10.79
N GLY A 325 22.65 38.30 -11.29
CA GLY A 325 22.13 39.18 -12.36
C GLY A 325 22.07 40.66 -11.92
N LYS A 326 21.65 40.92 -10.65
CA LYS A 326 21.68 42.30 -10.08
C LYS A 326 23.11 42.84 -10.02
N SER A 327 24.06 42.04 -9.54
CA SER A 327 25.47 42.46 -9.45
C SER A 327 26.08 42.76 -10.82
N GLU A 328 25.82 41.90 -11.81
CA GLU A 328 26.26 42.11 -13.19
C GLU A 328 25.62 43.37 -13.81
N ALA A 329 24.33 43.63 -13.57
CA ALA A 329 23.67 44.84 -14.03
C ALA A 329 24.24 46.12 -13.37
N LEU A 330 24.57 46.05 -12.08
CA LEU A 330 25.24 47.18 -11.39
C LEU A 330 26.65 47.45 -11.94
N LEU A 331 27.42 46.38 -12.20
CA LEU A 331 28.76 46.52 -12.80
C LEU A 331 28.69 47.13 -14.21
N LEU A 332 27.69 46.73 -15.03
CA LEU A 332 27.47 47.30 -16.36
C LEU A 332 27.08 48.78 -16.31
N ASN A 333 26.34 49.22 -15.27
CA ASN A 333 25.96 50.63 -15.09
C ASN A 333 27.09 51.51 -14.58
N ILE A 334 28.11 50.95 -13.93
CA ILE A 334 29.26 51.71 -13.38
C ILE A 334 30.42 51.79 -14.37
N LEU A 335 30.53 50.83 -15.31
CA LEU A 335 31.61 50.77 -16.27
C LEU A 335 31.42 51.78 -17.41
N PRO A 336 32.40 52.65 -17.71
CA PRO A 336 32.36 53.53 -18.87
C PRO A 336 32.20 52.75 -20.17
N GLU A 337 31.46 53.31 -21.14
CA GLU A 337 31.20 52.72 -22.44
C GLU A 337 32.47 52.22 -23.20
N THR A 338 33.59 52.86 -22.96
CA THR A 338 34.92 52.52 -23.52
C THR A 338 35.46 51.20 -23.04
N ILE A 339 35.07 50.71 -21.83
CA ILE A 339 35.47 49.40 -21.29
C ILE A 339 34.49 48.31 -21.73
N LEU A 340 33.23 48.61 -21.86
CA LEU A 340 32.17 47.68 -22.36
C LEU A 340 32.46 47.17 -23.76
N LYS A 341 33.07 47.96 -24.65
CA LYS A 341 33.47 47.56 -26.00
C LYS A 341 34.65 46.58 -26.06
N ARG A 342 35.39 46.42 -24.94
CA ARG A 342 36.59 45.53 -24.88
C ARG A 342 36.29 44.14 -24.25
N ILE A 343 35.12 43.97 -23.63
CA ILE A 343 34.70 42.72 -22.97
C ILE A 343 33.70 41.92 -23.82
N ARG A 344 33.18 42.48 -24.93
CA ARG A 344 32.45 41.79 -25.97
C ARG A 344 33.43 41.34 -27.05
#